data_ffc76b6864bf8a6fff786d7cd6e5d8bb
#
_entry.id   ffc76b6864bf8a6fff786d7cd6e5d8bb
#
_cell.length_a   1.000
_cell.length_b   1.000
_cell.length_c   1.000
_cell.angle_alpha   90.00
_cell.angle_beta   90.00
_cell.angle_gamma   90.00
#
_symmetry.space_group_name_H-M   'P 1'
#
loop_
_entity.id
_entity.type
_entity.pdbx_description
1 polymer ?
#
loop_
_entity_poly.entity_id
_entity_poly.type
_entity_poly.pdbx_seq_one_letter_code
_entity_poly.pdbx_strand_id
1 'polypeptide(L)'
;MITLKEQQQRKIRTQPGFLAALDQSGGSTPKALAAYGIEENAWADDDEMFALVHQMRARIITSPSFNGDRILGAILFEGTMDRDIAGEPAADFLWNKKRVVPFLKVDKGLADERDGVHLMKPMPDLPALLNKAKAKNIFGTKMRSVINQANAAGVNAVVRQQF
;
A
#
# COMPACT_ATOMS: atom_id res chain seq x y z
N MET A 1 19.83 -14.83 16.66
CA MET A 1 19.58 -13.47 16.12
C MET A 1 18.12 -13.38 15.68
N ILE A 2 17.41 -12.34 16.07
CA ILE A 2 16.02 -12.10 15.66
C ILE A 2 16.03 -11.64 14.20
N THR A 3 15.27 -12.30 13.35
CA THR A 3 15.17 -11.97 11.91
C THR A 3 14.51 -10.61 11.68
N LEU A 4 14.71 -10.03 10.48
CA LEU A 4 14.04 -8.80 10.07
C LEU A 4 12.51 -8.90 10.25
N LYS A 5 11.92 -9.98 9.76
CA LYS A 5 10.47 -10.22 9.84
C LYS A 5 9.96 -10.31 11.27
N GLU A 6 10.69 -10.96 12.16
CA GLU A 6 10.34 -11.04 13.59
C GLU A 6 10.40 -9.67 14.28
N GLN A 7 11.38 -8.83 13.93
CA GLN A 7 11.46 -7.45 14.44
C GLN A 7 10.24 -6.63 14.00
N GLN A 8 9.89 -6.70 12.71
CA GLN A 8 8.72 -6.02 12.15
C GLN A 8 7.43 -6.52 12.77
N GLN A 9 7.27 -7.83 12.90
CA GLN A 9 6.11 -8.45 13.55
C GLN A 9 5.96 -8.02 15.01
N ARG A 10 7.06 -7.99 15.75
CA ARG A 10 7.07 -7.51 17.14
C ARG A 10 6.56 -6.06 17.21
N LYS A 11 7.09 -5.19 16.34
CA LYS A 11 6.65 -3.78 16.29
C LYS A 11 5.14 -3.68 16.09
N ILE A 12 4.58 -4.34 15.07
CA ILE A 12 3.15 -4.30 14.76
C ILE A 12 2.28 -4.82 15.92
N ARG A 13 2.77 -5.84 16.64
CA ARG A 13 2.00 -6.45 17.73
C ARG A 13 2.04 -5.68 19.05
N THR A 14 3.10 -4.94 19.32
CA THR A 14 3.35 -4.43 20.66
C THR A 14 3.40 -2.91 20.78
N GLN A 15 3.56 -2.19 19.67
CA GLN A 15 3.65 -0.74 19.73
C GLN A 15 2.32 -0.06 19.37
N PRO A 16 1.98 1.05 20.01
CA PRO A 16 0.84 1.88 19.59
C PRO A 16 1.20 2.66 18.33
N GLY A 17 0.19 2.99 17.53
CA GLY A 17 0.38 3.82 16.33
C GLY A 17 -0.66 3.50 15.26
N PHE A 18 -0.38 3.94 14.03
CA PHE A 18 -1.27 3.78 12.88
C PHE A 18 -0.51 3.33 11.63
N LEU A 19 -1.25 2.91 10.61
CA LEU A 19 -0.72 2.60 9.29
C LEU A 19 -0.94 3.80 8.34
N ALA A 20 0.13 4.30 7.74
CA ALA A 20 0.07 5.36 6.73
C ALA A 20 -0.36 4.77 5.38
N ALA A 21 -1.46 5.26 4.80
CA ALA A 21 -1.94 4.82 3.51
C ALA A 21 -1.30 5.64 2.39
N LEU A 22 -0.29 5.09 1.72
CA LEU A 22 0.40 5.67 0.57
C LEU A 22 0.16 4.83 -0.69
N ASP A 23 -1.00 4.17 -0.76
CA ASP A 23 -1.35 3.17 -1.76
C ASP A 23 -2.39 3.65 -2.78
N GLN A 24 -2.60 4.96 -2.92
CA GLN A 24 -3.46 5.51 -3.96
C GLN A 24 -3.02 5.01 -5.33
N SER A 25 -3.98 4.56 -6.13
CA SER A 25 -3.72 3.96 -7.45
C SER A 25 -4.91 4.19 -8.39
N GLY A 26 -4.68 4.12 -9.69
CA GLY A 26 -5.72 4.32 -10.69
C GLY A 26 -6.42 5.69 -10.53
N GLY A 27 -7.73 5.73 -10.57
CA GLY A 27 -8.53 6.96 -10.55
C GLY A 27 -8.42 7.82 -9.29
N SER A 28 -7.82 7.34 -8.20
CA SER A 28 -7.53 8.16 -7.02
C SER A 28 -6.20 8.91 -7.10
N THR A 29 -5.36 8.59 -8.08
CA THR A 29 -4.03 9.19 -8.25
C THR A 29 -4.10 10.67 -8.66
N PRO A 30 -4.87 11.08 -9.70
CA PRO A 30 -5.04 12.49 -10.05
C PRO A 30 -5.59 13.32 -8.89
N LYS A 31 -6.58 12.79 -8.16
CA LYS A 31 -7.15 13.47 -6.99
C LYS A 31 -6.11 13.69 -5.88
N ALA A 32 -5.22 12.73 -5.67
CA ALA A 32 -4.15 12.88 -4.69
C ALA A 32 -3.15 13.95 -5.11
N LEU A 33 -2.78 14.03 -6.39
CA LEU A 33 -1.90 15.07 -6.93
C LEU A 33 -2.55 16.45 -6.85
N ALA A 34 -3.82 16.57 -7.24
CA ALA A 34 -4.57 17.84 -7.16
C ALA A 34 -4.63 18.39 -5.71
N ALA A 35 -4.77 17.52 -4.71
CA ALA A 35 -4.72 17.92 -3.30
C ALA A 35 -3.36 18.51 -2.88
N TYR A 36 -2.31 18.25 -3.65
CA TYR A 36 -0.97 18.86 -3.49
C TYR A 36 -0.71 20.03 -4.46
N GLY A 37 -1.76 20.50 -5.16
CA GLY A 37 -1.65 21.62 -6.11
C GLY A 37 -1.01 21.24 -7.45
N ILE A 38 -1.01 19.96 -7.80
CA ILE A 38 -0.52 19.46 -9.09
C ILE A 38 -1.72 19.09 -9.95
N GLU A 39 -2.03 19.95 -10.92
CA GLU A 39 -3.17 19.79 -11.82
C GLU A 39 -2.91 18.75 -12.92
N GLU A 40 -3.98 18.28 -13.59
CA GLU A 40 -3.90 17.23 -14.63
C GLU A 40 -3.06 17.64 -15.86
N ASN A 41 -2.86 18.92 -16.09
CA ASN A 41 -1.99 19.42 -17.15
C ASN A 41 -0.48 19.35 -16.83
N ALA A 42 -0.12 18.90 -15.62
CA ALA A 42 1.28 18.76 -15.20
C ALA A 42 1.96 17.48 -15.69
N TRP A 43 1.23 16.58 -16.35
CA TRP A 43 1.76 15.34 -16.93
C TRP A 43 1.12 15.06 -18.29
N ALA A 44 1.87 14.46 -19.22
CA ALA A 44 1.40 14.12 -20.56
C ALA A 44 0.84 12.69 -20.64
N ASP A 45 1.31 11.78 -19.78
CA ASP A 45 0.95 10.37 -19.77
C ASP A 45 0.97 9.76 -18.37
N ASP A 46 0.57 8.50 -18.27
CA ASP A 46 0.52 7.76 -17.01
C ASP A 46 1.91 7.60 -16.36
N ASP A 47 2.96 7.45 -17.14
CA ASP A 47 4.32 7.27 -16.62
C ASP A 47 4.81 8.53 -15.92
N GLU A 48 4.56 9.70 -16.51
CA GLU A 48 4.85 11.01 -15.90
C GLU A 48 4.00 11.22 -14.64
N MET A 49 2.70 10.89 -14.68
CA MET A 49 1.83 10.95 -13.53
C MET A 49 2.35 10.08 -12.39
N PHE A 50 2.73 8.84 -12.65
CA PHE A 50 3.28 7.95 -11.63
C PHE A 50 4.64 8.40 -11.12
N ALA A 51 5.45 9.08 -11.93
CA ALA A 51 6.70 9.69 -11.48
C ALA A 51 6.43 10.84 -10.49
N LEU A 52 5.45 11.71 -10.76
CA LEU A 52 5.03 12.77 -9.84
C LEU A 52 4.46 12.22 -8.53
N VAL A 53 3.63 11.19 -8.62
CA VAL A 53 3.11 10.48 -7.41
C VAL A 53 4.25 9.91 -6.58
N HIS A 54 5.24 9.31 -7.22
CA HIS A 54 6.40 8.78 -6.50
C HIS A 54 7.20 9.89 -5.82
N GLN A 55 7.42 11.02 -6.48
CA GLN A 55 8.08 12.19 -5.88
C GLN A 55 7.30 12.72 -4.68
N MET A 56 5.97 12.82 -4.77
CA MET A 56 5.10 13.20 -3.66
C MET A 56 5.27 12.25 -2.48
N ARG A 57 5.21 10.94 -2.72
CA ARG A 57 5.37 9.90 -1.68
C ARG A 57 6.78 9.92 -1.07
N ALA A 58 7.80 10.06 -1.90
CA ALA A 58 9.17 10.18 -1.43
C ALA A 58 9.35 11.40 -0.51
N ARG A 59 8.76 12.55 -0.85
CA ARG A 59 8.75 13.75 -0.01
C ARG A 59 8.08 13.50 1.34
N ILE A 60 6.94 12.82 1.36
CA ILE A 60 6.24 12.44 2.60
C ILE A 60 7.13 11.52 3.44
N ILE A 61 7.64 10.45 2.85
CA ILE A 61 8.43 9.41 3.55
C ILE A 61 9.75 9.95 4.06
N THR A 62 10.40 10.86 3.34
CA THR A 62 11.67 11.47 3.77
C THR A 62 11.50 12.52 4.85
N SER A 63 10.30 13.08 5.04
CA SER A 63 10.04 14.07 6.10
C SER A 63 10.54 13.60 7.47
N PRO A 64 11.14 14.47 8.28
CA PRO A 64 11.54 14.12 9.66
C PRO A 64 10.38 13.65 10.53
N SER A 65 9.16 14.17 10.29
CA SER A 65 7.95 13.80 11.03
C SER A 65 7.41 12.41 10.63
N PHE A 66 7.82 11.87 9.48
CA PHE A 66 7.47 10.52 9.05
C PHE A 66 8.47 9.53 9.63
N ASN A 67 8.16 8.98 10.79
CA ASN A 67 9.04 8.06 11.50
C ASN A 67 8.25 7.02 12.31
N GLY A 68 8.96 6.03 12.81
CA GLY A 68 8.40 4.88 13.52
C GLY A 68 7.90 5.14 14.94
N ASP A 69 7.96 6.36 15.47
CA ASP A 69 7.47 6.66 16.82
C ASP A 69 5.94 6.59 16.91
N ARG A 70 5.26 6.94 15.81
CA ARG A 70 3.80 6.91 15.70
C ARG A 70 3.29 6.10 14.52
N ILE A 71 4.13 5.92 13.47
CA ILE A 71 3.77 5.20 12.26
C ILE A 71 4.29 3.77 12.39
N LEU A 72 3.37 2.82 12.59
CA LEU A 72 3.71 1.40 12.66
C LEU A 72 4.14 0.85 11.32
N GLY A 73 3.42 1.20 10.25
CA GLY A 73 3.70 0.74 8.90
C GLY A 73 3.16 1.70 7.85
N ALA A 74 3.62 1.52 6.63
CA ALA A 74 3.15 2.25 5.45
C ALA A 74 2.69 1.27 4.38
N ILE A 75 1.51 1.52 3.81
CA ILE A 75 0.97 0.73 2.71
C ILE A 75 1.43 1.38 1.41
N LEU A 76 2.22 0.67 0.64
CA LEU A 76 2.74 1.11 -0.64
C LEU A 76 1.88 0.60 -1.80
N PHE A 77 1.90 1.33 -2.90
CA PHE A 77 1.50 0.84 -4.22
C PHE A 77 2.70 0.18 -4.92
N GLU A 78 2.45 -0.75 -5.85
CA GLU A 78 3.49 -1.50 -6.55
C GLU A 78 4.54 -0.59 -7.20
N GLY A 79 4.10 0.46 -7.92
CA GLY A 79 5.00 1.41 -8.55
C GLY A 79 5.90 2.19 -7.59
N THR A 80 5.52 2.32 -6.31
CA THR A 80 6.38 2.91 -5.27
C THR A 80 7.34 1.87 -4.69
N MET A 81 6.86 0.63 -4.49
CA MET A 81 7.72 -0.48 -4.06
C MET A 81 8.87 -0.74 -5.03
N ASP A 82 8.63 -0.53 -6.33
CA ASP A 82 9.61 -0.80 -7.40
C ASP A 82 10.68 0.29 -7.54
N ARG A 83 10.48 1.44 -6.92
CA ARG A 83 11.37 2.61 -7.02
C ARG A 83 12.15 2.82 -5.74
N ASP A 84 13.22 3.61 -5.85
CA ASP A 84 14.04 3.98 -4.71
C ASP A 84 13.52 5.25 -4.04
N ILE A 85 13.76 5.36 -2.74
CA ILE A 85 13.56 6.56 -1.93
C ILE A 85 14.93 6.97 -1.40
N ALA A 86 15.37 8.17 -1.75
CA ALA A 86 16.69 8.70 -1.38
C ALA A 86 17.86 7.74 -1.73
N GLY A 87 17.74 7.01 -2.87
CA GLY A 87 18.76 6.10 -3.36
C GLY A 87 18.78 4.70 -2.72
N GLU A 88 17.78 4.37 -1.90
CA GLU A 88 17.60 3.04 -1.32
C GLU A 88 16.24 2.44 -1.75
N PRO A 89 16.11 1.10 -1.92
CA PRO A 89 14.83 0.47 -2.19
C PRO A 89 13.77 0.91 -1.17
N ALA A 90 12.55 1.24 -1.65
CA ALA A 90 11.53 1.90 -0.82
C ALA A 90 11.22 1.17 0.48
N ALA A 91 11.12 -0.17 0.46
CA ALA A 91 10.85 -0.97 1.66
C ALA A 91 12.02 -0.96 2.65
N ASP A 92 13.25 -1.01 2.13
CA ASP A 92 14.47 -0.97 2.96
C ASP A 92 14.64 0.40 3.61
N PHE A 93 14.41 1.48 2.85
CA PHE A 93 14.41 2.85 3.40
C PHE A 93 13.38 3.00 4.53
N LEU A 94 12.15 2.54 4.32
CA LEU A 94 11.09 2.59 5.33
C LEU A 94 11.52 1.91 6.64
N TRP A 95 12.08 0.71 6.57
CA TRP A 95 12.48 0.01 7.77
C TRP A 95 13.79 0.53 8.37
N ASN A 96 14.83 0.66 7.56
CA ASN A 96 16.17 0.96 8.06
C ASN A 96 16.30 2.41 8.54
N LYS A 97 15.70 3.37 7.82
CA LYS A 97 15.82 4.80 8.14
C LYS A 97 14.65 5.35 8.96
N LYS A 98 13.45 4.81 8.74
CA LYS A 98 12.23 5.35 9.36
C LYS A 98 11.65 4.45 10.45
N ARG A 99 12.07 3.20 10.54
CA ARG A 99 11.50 2.20 11.46
C ARG A 99 9.99 2.00 11.24
N VAL A 100 9.54 2.13 9.99
CA VAL A 100 8.17 1.94 9.52
C VAL A 100 8.07 0.63 8.76
N VAL A 101 7.12 -0.22 9.11
CA VAL A 101 6.96 -1.55 8.49
C VAL A 101 6.33 -1.42 7.10
N PRO A 102 6.96 -1.95 6.03
CA PRO A 102 6.43 -1.83 4.68
C PRO A 102 5.34 -2.87 4.39
N PHE A 103 4.18 -2.42 3.94
CA PHE A 103 3.09 -3.23 3.41
C PHE A 103 2.86 -2.92 1.93
N LEU A 104 2.28 -3.86 1.19
CA LEU A 104 1.93 -3.68 -0.22
C LEU A 104 0.43 -3.84 -0.43
N LYS A 105 -0.20 -2.87 -1.12
CA LYS A 105 -1.53 -3.04 -1.67
C LYS A 105 -1.49 -4.01 -2.84
N VAL A 106 -2.24 -5.10 -2.75
CA VAL A 106 -2.28 -6.15 -3.81
C VAL A 106 -3.60 -6.18 -4.57
N ASP A 107 -4.70 -5.63 -4.02
CA ASP A 107 -5.97 -5.61 -4.72
C ASP A 107 -5.95 -4.72 -5.98
N LYS A 108 -6.69 -5.11 -7.00
CA LYS A 108 -6.86 -4.40 -8.27
C LYS A 108 -8.14 -3.55 -8.32
N GLY A 109 -8.69 -3.20 -7.16
CA GLY A 109 -9.96 -2.48 -7.02
C GLY A 109 -11.15 -3.39 -6.75
N LEU A 110 -12.34 -2.80 -6.69
CA LEU A 110 -13.58 -3.48 -6.36
C LEU A 110 -14.34 -3.89 -7.61
N ALA A 111 -14.98 -5.06 -7.55
CA ALA A 111 -16.01 -5.49 -8.48
C ALA A 111 -17.35 -4.81 -8.15
N ASP A 112 -18.36 -4.97 -9.04
CA ASP A 112 -19.69 -4.47 -8.81
C ASP A 112 -20.33 -5.08 -7.56
N GLU A 113 -21.29 -4.36 -6.98
CA GLU A 113 -22.00 -4.82 -5.79
C GLU A 113 -22.84 -6.05 -6.09
N ARG A 114 -22.72 -7.05 -5.23
CA ARG A 114 -23.56 -8.24 -5.23
C ARG A 114 -23.78 -8.71 -3.80
N ASP A 115 -25.03 -9.05 -3.46
CA ASP A 115 -25.41 -9.49 -2.10
C ASP A 115 -24.99 -8.51 -0.99
N GLY A 116 -25.02 -7.21 -1.28
CA GLY A 116 -24.65 -6.14 -0.35
C GLY A 116 -23.14 -5.99 -0.10
N VAL A 117 -22.30 -6.60 -0.95
CA VAL A 117 -20.83 -6.52 -0.85
C VAL A 117 -20.18 -6.19 -2.19
N HIS A 118 -19.02 -5.53 -2.13
CA HIS A 118 -18.09 -5.43 -3.25
C HIS A 118 -16.90 -6.33 -2.97
N LEU A 119 -16.74 -7.37 -3.75
CA LEU A 119 -15.55 -8.21 -3.75
C LEU A 119 -14.38 -7.51 -4.44
N MET A 120 -13.18 -7.99 -4.23
CA MET A 120 -12.02 -7.57 -5.03
C MET A 120 -12.13 -8.11 -6.45
N LYS A 121 -11.68 -7.33 -7.42
CA LYS A 121 -11.48 -7.83 -8.80
C LYS A 121 -10.51 -9.00 -8.80
N PRO A 122 -10.60 -9.93 -9.78
CA PRO A 122 -9.66 -11.03 -9.92
C PRO A 122 -8.20 -10.55 -9.96
N MET A 123 -7.32 -11.30 -9.34
CA MET A 123 -5.88 -11.02 -9.24
C MET A 123 -5.08 -12.21 -9.77
N PRO A 124 -5.10 -12.49 -11.09
CA PRO A 124 -4.42 -13.66 -11.66
C PRO A 124 -2.92 -13.65 -11.42
N ASP A 125 -2.31 -12.47 -11.35
CA ASP A 125 -0.86 -12.29 -11.15
C ASP A 125 -0.45 -12.22 -9.68
N LEU A 126 -1.36 -12.48 -8.75
CA LEU A 126 -1.09 -12.37 -7.31
C LEU A 126 0.13 -13.19 -6.86
N PRO A 127 0.31 -14.47 -7.28
CA PRO A 127 1.49 -15.24 -6.86
C PRO A 127 2.82 -14.60 -7.31
N ALA A 128 2.88 -14.07 -8.53
CA ALA A 128 4.08 -13.38 -9.03
C ALA A 128 4.35 -12.09 -8.24
N LEU A 129 3.30 -11.30 -7.97
CA LEU A 129 3.39 -10.08 -7.17
C LEU A 129 3.85 -10.37 -5.73
N LEU A 130 3.37 -11.44 -5.10
CA LEU A 130 3.78 -11.84 -3.76
C LEU A 130 5.26 -12.27 -3.71
N ASN A 131 5.73 -13.02 -4.72
CA ASN A 131 7.13 -13.38 -4.83
C ASN A 131 8.03 -12.14 -5.00
N LYS A 132 7.63 -11.20 -5.84
CA LYS A 132 8.31 -9.92 -6.02
C LYS A 132 8.34 -9.10 -4.72
N ALA A 133 7.21 -8.99 -4.03
CA ALA A 133 7.11 -8.30 -2.74
C ALA A 133 8.02 -8.91 -1.67
N LYS A 134 8.06 -10.24 -1.60
CA LYS A 134 8.95 -10.96 -0.69
C LYS A 134 10.43 -10.67 -0.98
N ALA A 135 10.83 -10.67 -2.26
CA ALA A 135 12.19 -10.34 -2.68
C ALA A 135 12.59 -8.90 -2.36
N LYS A 136 11.61 -7.99 -2.25
CA LYS A 136 11.79 -6.57 -1.89
C LYS A 136 11.55 -6.26 -0.40
N ASN A 137 11.64 -7.26 0.48
CA ASN A 137 11.50 -7.08 1.93
C ASN A 137 10.15 -6.48 2.39
N ILE A 138 9.09 -6.64 1.62
CA ILE A 138 7.72 -6.30 2.06
C ILE A 138 7.32 -7.27 3.17
N PHE A 139 6.83 -6.72 4.28
CA PHE A 139 6.41 -7.49 5.45
C PHE A 139 5.09 -8.22 5.25
N GLY A 140 4.11 -7.55 4.67
CA GLY A 140 2.76 -8.06 4.51
C GLY A 140 1.99 -7.32 3.43
N THR A 141 0.76 -7.75 3.20
CA THR A 141 -0.10 -7.19 2.15
C THR A 141 -1.33 -6.53 2.72
N LYS A 142 -1.92 -5.62 1.94
CA LYS A 142 -3.23 -5.02 2.20
C LYS A 142 -4.13 -5.29 1.00
N MET A 143 -5.33 -5.73 1.27
CA MET A 143 -6.41 -5.87 0.30
C MET A 143 -7.72 -5.36 0.92
N ARG A 144 -8.72 -5.06 0.08
CA ARG A 144 -9.98 -4.48 0.54
C ARG A 144 -11.16 -5.04 -0.22
N SER A 145 -12.13 -5.58 0.52
CA SER A 145 -13.52 -5.72 0.10
C SER A 145 -14.39 -4.69 0.84
N VAL A 146 -15.59 -4.43 0.37
CA VAL A 146 -16.53 -3.52 1.04
C VAL A 146 -17.82 -4.27 1.34
N ILE A 147 -18.34 -4.12 2.54
CA ILE A 147 -19.63 -4.66 2.98
C ILE A 147 -20.53 -3.46 3.23
N ASN A 148 -21.47 -3.20 2.30
CA ASN A 148 -22.43 -2.11 2.40
C ASN A 148 -23.65 -2.51 3.23
N GLN A 149 -24.15 -3.74 3.00
CA GLN A 149 -25.26 -4.29 3.71
C GLN A 149 -24.97 -5.76 4.03
N ALA A 150 -24.80 -6.07 5.29
CA ALA A 150 -24.44 -7.41 5.72
C ALA A 150 -25.59 -8.40 5.51
N ASN A 151 -25.38 -9.38 4.64
CA ASN A 151 -26.18 -10.60 4.59
C ASN A 151 -25.25 -11.82 4.58
N ALA A 152 -25.78 -13.00 4.91
CA ALA A 152 -24.95 -14.19 5.05
C ALA A 152 -24.23 -14.59 3.76
N ALA A 153 -24.88 -14.44 2.60
CA ALA A 153 -24.29 -14.79 1.30
C ALA A 153 -23.09 -13.87 0.97
N GLY A 154 -23.28 -12.56 1.12
CA GLY A 154 -22.23 -11.56 0.86
C GLY A 154 -21.05 -11.69 1.82
N VAL A 155 -21.29 -11.82 3.11
CA VAL A 155 -20.24 -12.01 4.11
C VAL A 155 -19.43 -13.29 3.85
N ASN A 156 -20.10 -14.41 3.56
CA ASN A 156 -19.44 -15.66 3.20
C ASN A 156 -18.61 -15.54 1.92
N ALA A 157 -19.07 -14.75 0.93
CA ALA A 157 -18.31 -14.51 -0.30
C ALA A 157 -17.03 -13.73 -0.01
N VAL A 158 -17.09 -12.69 0.85
CA VAL A 158 -15.89 -11.94 1.29
C VAL A 158 -14.90 -12.85 2.01
N VAL A 159 -15.38 -13.68 2.95
CA VAL A 159 -14.53 -14.63 3.68
C VAL A 159 -13.82 -15.58 2.72
N ARG A 160 -14.56 -16.22 1.80
CA ARG A 160 -13.98 -17.14 0.81
C ARG A 160 -12.97 -16.49 -0.14
N GLN A 161 -13.08 -15.19 -0.38
CA GLN A 161 -12.12 -14.51 -1.25
C GLN A 161 -10.82 -14.14 -0.52
N GLN A 162 -10.88 -13.94 0.79
CA GLN A 162 -9.72 -13.47 1.57
C GLN A 162 -8.93 -14.60 2.23
N PHE A 163 -9.52 -15.79 2.37
CA PHE A 163 -8.93 -16.97 2.98
C PHE A 163 -8.99 -18.18 2.05
#